data_305d09c3aa64fc8d1f8f6d7a1050ab25
#
_entry.id   305d09c3aa64fc8d1f8f6d7a1050ab25
#
_cell.length_a   1.000
_cell.length_b   1.000
_cell.length_c   1.000
_cell.angle_alpha   90.00
_cell.angle_beta   90.00
_cell.angle_gamma   90.00
#
_symmetry.space_group_name_H-M   'P 1'
#
loop_
_entity.id
_entity.type
_entity.pdbx_description
1 polymer ?
#
loop_
_entity_poly.entity_id
_entity_poly.type
_entity_poly.pdbx_seq_one_letter_code
_entity_poly.pdbx_strand_id
1 'polypeptide(L)'
;MASKKIRPRAVRTPCNLLATITWTEEGNRDRYVVGKCVEISTTGLRIELPQPIPYLAYVTLRIEGMPLAISGSVRHSRARGLKYTTGLELSLPIREQIMEALRTGQKVENSKTWQD
;
A
#
# COMPACT_ATOMS: atom_id res chain seq x y z
N MET A 1 -24.17 -22.55 -3.74
CA MET A 1 -23.90 -22.12 -3.83
C MET A 1 -23.37 -21.14 -4.20
N ALA A 2 -23.51 -20.77 -4.76
CA ALA A 2 -22.98 -19.71 -5.35
C ALA A 2 -22.62 -18.65 -4.54
N SER A 3 -23.36 -18.41 -3.72
CA SER A 3 -23.13 -17.30 -2.99
C SER A 3 -21.85 -17.21 -2.43
N LYS A 4 -21.30 -18.24 -2.14
CA LYS A 4 -20.16 -18.12 -1.58
C LYS A 4 -19.24 -17.49 -2.40
N LYS A 5 -19.40 -17.47 -3.60
CA LYS A 5 -18.51 -16.87 -4.34
C LYS A 5 -18.57 -15.49 -4.26
N ILE A 6 -19.51 -14.90 -3.73
CA ILE A 6 -19.59 -13.52 -3.67
C ILE A 6 -18.97 -13.07 -2.42
N ARG A 7 -17.70 -12.76 -2.45
CA ARG A 7 -17.08 -12.19 -1.36
C ARG A 7 -17.24 -10.73 -1.44
N PRO A 8 -17.52 -10.03 -0.38
CA PRO A 8 -17.60 -8.58 -0.40
C PRO A 8 -16.24 -8.05 -0.76
N ARG A 9 -16.21 -7.03 -1.59
CA ARG A 9 -14.97 -6.41 -1.89
C ARG A 9 -14.51 -5.68 -0.69
N ALA A 10 -13.20 -5.63 -0.48
CA ALA A 10 -12.64 -4.84 0.59
C ALA A 10 -13.03 -3.39 0.38
N VAL A 11 -13.39 -2.71 1.44
CA VAL A 11 -13.78 -1.32 1.34
C VAL A 11 -12.55 -0.50 1.07
N ARG A 12 -12.61 0.36 0.06
CA ARG A 12 -11.52 1.22 -0.32
C ARG A 12 -11.73 2.58 0.26
N THR A 13 -10.72 3.09 0.90
CA THR A 13 -10.78 4.37 1.55
C THR A 13 -9.84 5.34 0.86
N PRO A 14 -10.33 6.48 0.38
CA PRO A 14 -9.43 7.47 -0.20
C PRO A 14 -8.50 8.00 0.87
N CYS A 15 -7.29 8.32 0.49
CA CYS A 15 -6.34 8.87 1.42
C CYS A 15 -5.34 9.72 0.64
N ASN A 16 -4.41 10.31 1.36
CA ASN A 16 -3.41 11.14 0.73
C ASN A 16 -2.19 11.08 1.64
N LEU A 17 -1.50 9.94 1.60
CA LEU A 17 -0.44 9.66 2.54
C LEU A 17 0.87 9.46 1.80
N LEU A 18 1.93 10.02 2.33
CA LEU A 18 3.23 9.85 1.75
C LEU A 18 3.64 8.40 1.86
N ALA A 19 4.22 7.85 0.83
CA ALA A 19 4.62 6.45 0.83
C ALA A 19 5.99 6.32 0.20
N THR A 20 6.83 5.49 0.81
CA THR A 20 8.13 5.16 0.24
C THR A 20 8.11 3.69 -0.11
N ILE A 21 8.41 3.37 -1.34
CA ILE A 21 8.36 2.01 -1.84
C ILE A 21 9.74 1.56 -2.20
N THR A 22 10.13 0.38 -1.73
CA THR A 22 11.45 -0.16 -1.97
C THR A 22 11.32 -1.54 -2.60
N TRP A 23 12.14 -1.83 -3.59
CA TRP A 23 12.19 -3.15 -4.18
C TRP A 23 13.61 -3.43 -4.65
N THR A 24 13.87 -4.70 -4.94
CA THR A 24 15.19 -5.10 -5.38
C THR A 24 15.13 -5.52 -6.83
N GLU A 25 16.02 -4.96 -7.64
CA GLU A 25 16.07 -5.31 -9.05
C GLU A 25 17.09 -6.40 -9.28
N GLU A 26 17.15 -6.87 -10.51
CA GLU A 26 18.13 -7.85 -10.87
C GLU A 26 19.51 -7.37 -10.51
N GLY A 27 20.37 -8.26 -10.08
CA GLY A 27 21.68 -7.86 -9.63
C GLY A 27 21.70 -7.39 -8.20
N ASN A 28 20.61 -7.63 -7.48
CA ASN A 28 20.52 -7.28 -6.07
C ASN A 28 20.66 -5.79 -5.82
N ARG A 29 20.16 -4.99 -6.73
CA ARG A 29 20.25 -3.58 -6.58
C ARG A 29 18.97 -3.07 -5.98
N ASP A 30 19.05 -2.44 -4.82
CA ASP A 30 17.87 -1.89 -4.17
C ASP A 30 17.48 -0.57 -4.81
N ARG A 31 16.20 -0.41 -5.05
CA ARG A 31 15.66 0.80 -5.60
C ARG A 31 14.55 1.30 -4.71
N TYR A 32 14.32 2.59 -4.71
CA TYR A 32 13.19 3.11 -3.97
C TYR A 32 12.61 4.31 -4.70
N VAL A 33 11.37 4.62 -4.37
CA VAL A 33 10.71 5.77 -4.94
C VAL A 33 9.71 6.27 -3.92
N VAL A 34 9.49 7.57 -3.91
CA VAL A 34 8.54 8.18 -3.00
C VAL A 34 7.32 8.63 -3.80
N GLY A 35 6.16 8.34 -3.28
CA GLY A 35 4.93 8.73 -3.92
C GLY A 35 3.83 8.96 -2.91
N LYS A 36 2.60 8.86 -3.35
CA LYS A 36 1.46 9.07 -2.49
C LYS A 36 0.50 7.93 -2.56
N CYS A 37 0.12 7.43 -1.40
CA CYS A 37 -0.94 6.44 -1.33
C CYS A 37 -2.24 7.20 -1.41
N VAL A 38 -3.05 6.91 -2.42
CA VAL A 38 -4.29 7.64 -2.66
C VAL A 38 -5.52 6.82 -2.35
N GLU A 39 -5.36 5.53 -2.15
CA GLU A 39 -6.48 4.69 -1.78
C GLU A 39 -5.96 3.48 -1.05
N ILE A 40 -6.64 3.08 0.00
CA ILE A 40 -6.18 1.97 0.82
C ILE A 40 -7.35 1.09 1.20
N SER A 41 -7.11 -0.21 1.23
CA SER A 41 -8.08 -1.16 1.73
C SER A 41 -7.30 -2.18 2.56
N THR A 42 -7.99 -3.14 3.12
CA THR A 42 -7.30 -4.14 3.95
C THR A 42 -6.39 -5.03 3.12
N THR A 43 -6.63 -5.15 1.82
CA THR A 43 -5.87 -6.09 1.01
C THR A 43 -5.08 -5.45 -0.11
N GLY A 44 -5.23 -4.16 -0.33
CA GLY A 44 -4.53 -3.53 -1.44
C GLY A 44 -4.41 -2.04 -1.30
N LEU A 45 -3.54 -1.48 -2.14
CA LEU A 45 -3.27 -0.05 -2.13
C LEU A 45 -3.22 0.45 -3.56
N ARG A 46 -3.52 1.74 -3.72
CA ARG A 46 -3.28 2.42 -4.97
C ARG A 46 -2.37 3.58 -4.68
N ILE A 47 -1.27 3.66 -5.42
CA ILE A 47 -0.24 4.65 -5.16
C ILE A 47 0.10 5.39 -6.42
N GLU A 48 0.28 6.68 -6.33
CA GLU A 48 0.74 7.50 -7.45
C GLU A 48 2.24 7.67 -7.34
N LEU A 49 2.95 7.34 -8.40
CA LEU A 49 4.40 7.36 -8.41
C LEU A 49 4.91 8.13 -9.61
N PRO A 50 6.12 8.69 -9.50
CA PRO A 50 6.71 9.40 -10.64
C PRO A 50 7.25 8.45 -11.70
N GLN A 51 7.37 7.17 -11.39
CA GLN A 51 7.89 6.20 -12.34
C GLN A 51 7.22 4.86 -12.12
N PRO A 52 7.23 3.99 -13.12
CA PRO A 52 6.59 2.69 -12.95
C PRO A 52 7.48 1.75 -12.17
N ILE A 53 6.85 0.74 -11.58
CA ILE A 53 7.56 -0.34 -10.92
C ILE A 53 7.20 -1.60 -11.70
N PRO A 54 8.14 -2.53 -11.90
CA PRO A 54 7.86 -3.70 -12.72
C PRO A 54 6.68 -4.52 -12.21
N TYR A 55 5.94 -5.07 -13.16
CA TYR A 55 4.80 -5.91 -12.86
C TYR A 55 5.24 -7.10 -12.03
N LEU A 56 4.49 -7.39 -11.00
CA LEU A 56 4.75 -8.49 -10.07
C LEU A 56 5.98 -8.28 -9.20
N ALA A 57 6.61 -7.12 -9.25
CA ALA A 57 7.71 -6.86 -8.33
C ALA A 57 7.18 -6.93 -6.90
N TYR A 58 7.99 -7.51 -6.04
CA TYR A 58 7.66 -7.58 -4.62
C TYR A 58 8.26 -6.34 -3.98
N VAL A 59 7.43 -5.62 -3.26
CA VAL A 59 7.85 -4.34 -2.72
C VAL A 59 7.58 -4.26 -1.22
N THR A 60 8.35 -3.39 -0.57
CA THR A 60 8.12 -3.07 0.83
C THR A 60 7.77 -1.59 0.87
N LEU A 61 6.77 -1.24 1.67
CA LEU A 61 6.31 0.13 1.75
C LEU A 61 6.31 0.64 3.15
N ARG A 62 6.62 1.92 3.26
CA ARG A 62 6.43 2.63 4.50
C ARG A 62 5.48 3.74 4.20
N ILE A 63 4.37 3.77 4.90
CA ILE A 63 3.31 4.75 4.67
C ILE A 63 3.17 5.62 5.89
N GLU A 64 3.10 6.92 5.64
CA GLU A 64 2.91 7.90 6.67
C GLU A 64 1.73 7.53 7.54
N GLY A 65 1.91 7.54 8.84
CA GLY A 65 0.82 7.21 9.77
C GLY A 65 0.68 5.74 10.08
N MET A 66 1.42 4.88 9.40
CA MET A 66 1.34 3.46 9.71
C MET A 66 2.54 3.04 10.54
N PRO A 67 2.31 2.19 11.52
CA PRO A 67 3.37 1.82 12.46
C PRO A 67 4.41 0.87 11.91
N LEU A 68 4.06 0.11 10.90
CA LEU A 68 4.96 -0.90 10.38
C LEU A 68 5.07 -0.80 8.88
N ALA A 69 6.17 -1.30 8.37
CA ALA A 69 6.30 -1.45 6.93
C ALA A 69 5.36 -2.57 6.49
N ILE A 70 4.85 -2.47 5.28
CA ILE A 70 4.00 -3.50 4.72
C ILE A 70 4.60 -3.95 3.41
N SER A 71 4.21 -5.13 2.97
CA SER A 71 4.75 -5.72 1.76
C SER A 71 3.64 -6.13 0.82
N GLY A 72 3.97 -6.15 -0.46
CA GLY A 72 3.00 -6.56 -1.44
C GLY A 72 3.65 -6.74 -2.79
N SER A 73 2.84 -6.96 -3.80
CA SER A 73 3.34 -7.09 -5.15
C SER A 73 2.56 -6.19 -6.09
N VAL A 74 3.23 -5.74 -7.12
CA VAL A 74 2.63 -4.85 -8.11
C VAL A 74 1.70 -5.67 -9.00
N ARG A 75 0.44 -5.26 -9.07
CA ARG A 75 -0.54 -5.97 -9.87
C ARG A 75 -0.90 -5.22 -11.13
N HIS A 76 -0.79 -3.92 -11.13
CA HIS A 76 -0.98 -3.16 -12.35
C HIS A 76 -0.36 -1.79 -12.19
N SER A 77 -0.09 -1.16 -13.32
CA SER A 77 0.49 0.16 -13.33
C SER A 77 -0.02 0.83 -14.59
N ARG A 78 -0.45 2.07 -14.47
CA ARG A 78 -1.00 2.79 -15.61
C ARG A 78 -0.51 4.22 -15.60
N ALA A 79 -0.06 4.68 -16.74
CA ALA A 79 0.39 6.04 -16.85
C ALA A 79 -0.80 6.99 -16.80
N ARG A 80 -0.65 8.08 -16.07
CA ARG A 80 -1.65 9.11 -16.00
C ARG A 80 -0.95 10.45 -15.98
N GLY A 81 -0.87 11.08 -17.12
CA GLY A 81 -0.12 12.32 -17.23
C GLY A 81 1.34 12.05 -16.96
N LEU A 82 1.89 12.78 -16.00
CA LEU A 82 3.29 12.61 -15.65
C LEU A 82 3.51 11.63 -14.53
N LYS A 83 2.46 10.95 -14.11
CA LYS A 83 2.57 10.02 -13.01
C LYS A 83 2.07 8.66 -13.41
N TYR A 84 2.32 7.68 -12.54
CA TYR A 84 1.83 6.34 -12.75
C TYR A 84 0.98 5.95 -11.57
N THR A 85 -0.21 5.42 -11.85
CA THR A 85 -1.06 4.89 -10.80
C THR A 85 -0.76 3.41 -10.71
N THR A 86 -0.32 2.98 -9.55
CA THR A 86 0.14 1.62 -9.35
C THR A 86 -0.73 0.93 -8.30
N GLY A 87 -1.25 -0.23 -8.65
CA GLY A 87 -2.04 -1.03 -7.73
C GLY A 87 -1.20 -2.12 -7.13
N LEU A 88 -1.29 -2.27 -5.83
CA LEU A 88 -0.54 -3.27 -5.09
C LEU A 88 -1.47 -4.21 -4.37
N GLU A 89 -1.11 -5.48 -4.35
CA GLU A 89 -1.82 -6.46 -3.56
C GLU A 89 -0.94 -6.76 -2.38
N LEU A 90 -1.49 -6.63 -1.17
CA LEU A 90 -0.71 -6.80 0.04
C LEU A 90 -0.49 -8.25 0.38
N SER A 91 0.67 -8.56 0.94
CA SER A 91 0.99 -9.92 1.34
C SER A 91 0.16 -10.34 2.54
N LEU A 92 -0.09 -9.40 3.44
CA LEU A 92 -0.92 -9.64 4.61
C LEU A 92 -1.92 -8.51 4.73
N PRO A 93 -3.12 -8.79 5.18
CA PRO A 93 -4.12 -7.74 5.30
C PRO A 93 -3.73 -6.73 6.38
N ILE A 94 -4.17 -5.51 6.19
CA ILE A 94 -4.00 -4.47 7.19
C ILE A 94 -5.07 -4.66 8.24
N ARG A 95 -4.69 -4.57 9.50
CA ARG A 95 -5.64 -4.75 10.57
C ARG A 95 -6.70 -3.69 10.57
N GLU A 96 -7.91 -4.06 10.95
CA GLU A 96 -9.01 -3.13 10.97
C GLU A 96 -8.75 -1.94 11.89
N GLN A 97 -8.05 -2.13 12.97
CA GLN A 97 -7.77 -1.03 13.86
C GLN A 97 -6.96 0.05 13.16
N ILE A 98 -6.01 -0.38 12.33
CA ILE A 98 -5.20 0.57 11.61
C ILE A 98 -6.04 1.25 10.54
N MET A 99 -6.90 0.49 9.87
CA MET A 99 -7.76 1.06 8.85
C MET A 99 -8.67 2.12 9.47
N GLU A 100 -9.19 1.83 10.66
CA GLU A 100 -10.07 2.76 11.30
C GLU A 100 -9.34 4.04 11.68
N ALA A 101 -8.14 3.93 12.17
CA ALA A 101 -7.37 5.10 12.53
C ALA A 101 -7.08 5.96 11.31
N LEU A 102 -6.77 5.33 10.17
CA LEU A 102 -6.52 6.07 8.96
C LEU A 102 -7.79 6.75 8.45
N ARG A 103 -8.93 6.05 8.58
CA ARG A 103 -10.19 6.57 8.11
C ARG A 103 -10.61 7.79 8.88
N THR A 104 -10.33 7.81 10.18
CA THR A 104 -10.74 8.94 11.00
C THR A 104 -9.70 10.04 11.04
N GLY A 105 -8.59 9.83 10.36
CA GLY A 105 -7.56 10.84 10.34
C GLY A 105 -6.68 10.87 11.56
N GLN A 106 -6.79 9.88 12.42
CA GLN A 106 -5.97 9.84 13.61
C GLN A 106 -4.65 9.19 13.30
N LYS A 107 -3.62 9.64 13.97
CA LYS A 107 -2.38 8.96 13.83
C LYS A 107 -2.46 7.70 14.62
N VAL A 108 -1.85 6.65 14.12
CA VAL A 108 -1.83 5.39 14.82
C VAL A 108 -0.86 5.54 15.97
N GLU A 109 -1.39 5.43 17.17
CA GLU A 109 -0.61 5.64 18.34
C GLU A 109 0.11 4.43 18.73
N ASN A 110 1.05 4.05 17.96
CA ASN A 110 1.70 2.83 18.23
C ASN A 110 3.09 2.88 18.68
N SER A 111 3.64 4.03 18.64
CA SER A 111 5.01 4.10 19.03
C SER A 111 5.21 3.61 20.42
N LYS A 112 4.30 3.87 21.31
CA LYS A 112 4.45 3.38 22.62
C LYS A 112 4.33 1.92 22.67
N THR A 113 3.45 1.37 21.97
CA THR A 113 3.22 -0.05 21.96
C THR A 113 4.33 -0.77 21.28
N TRP A 114 4.82 -0.22 20.26
CA TRP A 114 5.82 -0.91 19.48
C TRP A 114 7.18 -0.84 20.06
N GLN A 115 7.39 0.09 20.91
CA GLN A 115 8.64 0.21 21.50
C GLN A 115 8.83 -0.66 22.66
N ASP A 116 7.85 -1.22 23.14
CA ASP A 116 7.93 -2.05 24.35
C ASP A 116 8.51 -3.37 24.14
#